data_34504e5377cfc7d37dc577d7eccbbd42
#
_entry.id   34504e5377cfc7d37dc577d7eccbbd42
#
_cell.length_a   1.000
_cell.length_b   1.000
_cell.length_c   1.000
_cell.angle_alpha   90.00
_cell.angle_beta   90.00
_cell.angle_gamma   90.00
#
_symmetry.space_group_name_H-M   'P 1'
#
loop_
_entity.id
_entity.type
_entity.pdbx_description
1 polymer ?
#
loop_
_entity_poly.entity_id
_entity_poly.type
_entity_poly.pdbx_seq_one_letter_code
_entity_poly.pdbx_strand_id
1 'polypeptide(L)'
;MDLLELKKLFREPEAYADKEVRVGGWVRNRRDSKTFGFIMLNDGTFFESLQVVYESELPNFDEISHINVGAALIVTGRVVLTPGAQQPFEVKATEITVEGASTPDYPLQPKRHSVEFLRTIPHLRPRTNLFSATFRIRSLAAYAIHRFFQERDFVYVHTPLITGSDAEGAGEMFQVTTLDLDALPRTEDGAVDYAQDFFGKMTSLTVSGQLNGETFAQAFRNIYTFGPTFRAENSNTTRHAAEFWMIEPEVAFADLEVDMELAESMLKYIIRYVLENAPEEMKFLNSFVDKGLIERLTHVMNSDFGRITYTEAVELLQKHNDKFDYKVSWGCDLQTEHERYLTEQIFKRPVFVTDYPKEIKAFYMKQNPDGKTVAAMDCLVPGIGEIIGGSQREEDFDKLLTRMRELGMKEEDYGFYLDLRKYGTTRHAGFGLGFERCVMYLTGVGNIRDVLPFPRTVGNCML
;
A
#
# COMPACT_ATOMS: atom_id res chain seq x y z
N MET A 1 -4.82 34.77 -18.58
CA MET A 1 -5.51 34.19 -17.40
C MET A 1 -4.80 32.88 -17.08
N ASP A 2 -4.44 32.68 -15.82
CA ASP A 2 -3.82 31.42 -15.37
C ASP A 2 -4.82 30.24 -15.42
N LEU A 3 -4.30 29.03 -15.55
CA LEU A 3 -5.16 27.84 -15.54
C LEU A 3 -5.75 27.61 -14.14
N LEU A 4 -7.09 27.52 -14.07
CA LEU A 4 -7.81 27.17 -12.85
C LEU A 4 -7.85 25.65 -12.69
N GLU A 5 -7.47 25.15 -11.52
CA GLU A 5 -7.60 23.73 -11.17
C GLU A 5 -9.06 23.32 -11.03
N LEU A 6 -9.46 22.18 -11.63
CA LEU A 6 -10.82 21.66 -11.51
C LEU A 6 -11.23 21.41 -10.05
N LYS A 7 -10.28 20.99 -9.20
CA LYS A 7 -10.54 20.80 -7.77
C LYS A 7 -11.13 22.05 -7.10
N LYS A 8 -10.65 23.26 -7.45
CA LYS A 8 -11.19 24.51 -6.89
C LYS A 8 -12.60 24.77 -7.40
N LEU A 9 -12.81 24.52 -8.69
CA LEU A 9 -14.10 24.70 -9.34
C LEU A 9 -15.18 23.76 -8.77
N PHE A 10 -14.83 22.48 -8.53
CA PHE A 10 -15.74 21.51 -7.92
C PHE A 10 -16.04 21.77 -6.45
N ARG A 11 -15.11 22.36 -5.70
CA ARG A 11 -15.29 22.66 -4.29
C ARG A 11 -16.12 23.91 -4.03
N GLU A 12 -16.01 24.91 -4.90
CA GLU A 12 -16.60 26.23 -4.72
C GLU A 12 -17.29 26.72 -6.01
N PRO A 13 -18.22 25.94 -6.62
CA PRO A 13 -18.79 26.26 -7.93
C PRO A 13 -19.54 27.62 -7.93
N GLU A 14 -20.21 27.98 -6.81
CA GLU A 14 -20.91 29.24 -6.67
C GLU A 14 -19.95 30.46 -6.74
N ALA A 15 -18.71 30.30 -6.29
CA ALA A 15 -17.71 31.37 -6.36
C ALA A 15 -17.32 31.72 -7.79
N TYR A 16 -17.56 30.79 -8.73
CA TYR A 16 -17.22 30.94 -10.15
C TYR A 16 -18.47 31.09 -11.05
N ALA A 17 -19.68 31.04 -10.48
CA ALA A 17 -20.91 31.18 -11.25
C ALA A 17 -20.90 32.44 -12.13
N ASP A 18 -21.26 32.27 -13.40
CA ASP A 18 -21.26 33.30 -14.45
C ASP A 18 -19.89 33.98 -14.75
N LYS A 19 -18.83 33.51 -14.15
CA LYS A 19 -17.47 34.02 -14.43
C LYS A 19 -16.82 33.26 -15.59
N GLU A 20 -15.98 33.95 -16.29
CA GLU A 20 -15.07 33.37 -17.28
C GLU A 20 -13.91 32.69 -16.56
N VAL A 21 -13.62 31.44 -16.93
CA VAL A 21 -12.53 30.64 -16.41
C VAL A 21 -11.70 30.07 -17.55
N ARG A 22 -10.43 29.76 -17.26
CA ARG A 22 -9.53 29.07 -18.18
C ARG A 22 -9.05 27.79 -17.50
N VAL A 23 -9.37 26.63 -18.09
CA VAL A 23 -9.03 25.31 -17.54
C VAL A 23 -8.26 24.50 -18.58
N GLY A 24 -7.32 23.66 -18.12
CA GLY A 24 -6.63 22.69 -18.96
C GLY A 24 -6.99 21.28 -18.57
N GLY A 25 -6.84 20.31 -19.47
CA GLY A 25 -7.07 18.91 -19.11
C GLY A 25 -7.08 17.97 -20.31
N TRP A 26 -7.34 16.70 -20.03
CA TRP A 26 -7.42 15.64 -21.03
C TRP A 26 -8.87 15.22 -21.28
N VAL A 27 -9.21 15.01 -22.56
CA VAL A 27 -10.50 14.50 -22.98
C VAL A 27 -10.69 13.07 -22.49
N ARG A 28 -11.71 12.84 -21.65
CA ARG A 28 -12.09 11.53 -21.14
C ARG A 28 -13.19 10.89 -21.97
N ASN A 29 -14.10 11.73 -22.46
CA ASN A 29 -15.22 11.32 -23.29
C ASN A 29 -15.73 12.54 -24.07
N ARG A 30 -16.42 12.31 -25.18
CA ARG A 30 -17.12 13.35 -25.95
C ARG A 30 -18.42 12.84 -26.51
N ARG A 31 -19.33 13.76 -26.77
CA ARG A 31 -20.59 13.50 -27.48
C ARG A 31 -20.85 14.70 -28.37
N ASP A 32 -21.08 14.46 -29.66
CA ASP A 32 -21.24 15.49 -30.64
C ASP A 32 -22.68 15.48 -31.20
N SER A 33 -23.16 16.66 -31.53
CA SER A 33 -24.36 16.95 -32.29
C SER A 33 -24.00 17.85 -33.46
N LYS A 34 -24.97 18.12 -34.36
CA LYS A 34 -24.71 18.96 -35.55
C LYS A 34 -24.35 20.42 -35.22
N THR A 35 -24.85 20.90 -34.08
CA THR A 35 -24.74 22.36 -33.73
C THR A 35 -24.07 22.57 -32.36
N PHE A 36 -23.84 21.53 -31.57
CA PHE A 36 -23.18 21.61 -30.27
C PHE A 36 -22.58 20.26 -29.89
N GLY A 37 -21.70 20.25 -28.89
CA GLY A 37 -21.17 19.00 -28.32
C GLY A 37 -20.79 19.16 -26.87
N PHE A 38 -20.44 18.03 -26.26
CA PHE A 38 -19.99 17.91 -24.88
C PHE A 38 -18.63 17.22 -24.82
N ILE A 39 -17.73 17.77 -24.04
CA ILE A 39 -16.46 17.16 -23.72
C ILE A 39 -16.40 16.95 -22.19
N MET A 40 -16.04 15.73 -21.78
CA MET A 40 -15.68 15.44 -20.39
C MET A 40 -14.18 15.65 -20.24
N LEU A 41 -13.79 16.73 -19.56
CA LEU A 41 -12.41 17.17 -19.37
C LEU A 41 -11.95 16.87 -17.94
N ASN A 42 -10.74 16.33 -17.78
CA ASN A 42 -10.15 16.07 -16.47
C ASN A 42 -8.70 16.56 -16.44
N ASP A 43 -8.35 17.39 -15.45
CA ASP A 43 -7.02 17.97 -15.28
C ASP A 43 -6.13 17.16 -14.32
N GLY A 44 -6.66 16.09 -13.73
CA GLY A 44 -5.94 15.30 -12.75
C GLY A 44 -5.97 15.85 -11.32
N THR A 45 -6.48 17.06 -11.05
CA THR A 45 -6.54 17.61 -9.69
C THR A 45 -7.74 17.12 -8.88
N PHE A 46 -8.79 16.65 -9.57
CA PHE A 46 -10.02 16.14 -8.97
C PHE A 46 -10.42 14.81 -9.62
N PHE A 47 -11.18 13.98 -8.89
CA PHE A 47 -11.60 12.67 -9.40
C PHE A 47 -12.64 12.80 -10.52
N GLU A 48 -13.65 13.64 -10.32
CA GLU A 48 -14.69 13.87 -11.31
C GLU A 48 -14.19 14.72 -12.49
N SER A 49 -14.84 14.58 -13.65
CA SER A 49 -14.51 15.31 -14.87
C SER A 49 -15.49 16.44 -15.12
N LEU A 50 -14.99 17.58 -15.55
CA LEU A 50 -15.77 18.75 -15.95
C LEU A 50 -16.51 18.49 -17.26
N GLN A 51 -17.78 18.83 -17.32
CA GLN A 51 -18.52 18.95 -18.57
C GLN A 51 -18.25 20.29 -19.23
N VAL A 52 -17.68 20.26 -20.41
CA VAL A 52 -17.51 21.42 -21.30
C VAL A 52 -18.55 21.32 -22.40
N VAL A 53 -19.32 22.39 -22.58
CA VAL A 53 -20.28 22.53 -23.70
C VAL A 53 -19.65 23.44 -24.73
N TYR A 54 -19.66 23.04 -25.99
CA TYR A 54 -19.20 23.87 -27.12
C TYR A 54 -20.27 23.91 -28.23
N GLU A 55 -20.37 25.02 -28.91
CA GLU A 55 -21.40 25.31 -29.89
C GLU A 55 -20.77 25.62 -31.25
N SER A 56 -21.58 25.62 -32.33
CA SER A 56 -21.14 25.80 -33.71
C SER A 56 -20.51 27.18 -34.01
N GLU A 57 -20.67 28.11 -33.09
CA GLU A 57 -20.07 29.44 -33.15
C GLU A 57 -18.56 29.46 -32.87
N LEU A 58 -18.01 28.37 -32.31
CA LEU A 58 -16.57 28.27 -32.13
C LEU A 58 -15.85 28.26 -33.48
N PRO A 59 -14.77 29.08 -33.65
CA PRO A 59 -14.03 29.18 -34.92
C PRO A 59 -13.48 27.82 -35.42
N ASN A 60 -13.13 26.94 -34.48
CA ASN A 60 -12.59 25.61 -34.75
C ASN A 60 -13.56 24.45 -34.39
N PHE A 61 -14.86 24.69 -34.49
CA PHE A 61 -15.90 23.70 -34.17
C PHE A 61 -15.67 22.37 -34.87
N ASP A 62 -15.35 22.36 -36.16
CA ASP A 62 -15.11 21.17 -36.96
C ASP A 62 -13.91 20.36 -36.41
N GLU A 63 -12.84 21.02 -36.03
CA GLU A 63 -11.68 20.38 -35.40
C GLU A 63 -12.08 19.73 -34.06
N ILE A 64 -12.77 20.48 -33.20
CA ILE A 64 -13.14 20.04 -31.85
C ILE A 64 -14.17 18.91 -31.91
N SER A 65 -15.09 18.95 -32.87
CA SER A 65 -16.10 17.87 -33.07
C SER A 65 -15.48 16.53 -33.51
N HIS A 66 -14.22 16.51 -33.96
CA HIS A 66 -13.50 15.32 -34.39
C HIS A 66 -12.33 14.94 -33.48
N ILE A 67 -12.16 15.65 -32.34
CA ILE A 67 -11.04 15.40 -31.45
C ILE A 67 -11.11 13.99 -30.80
N ASN A 68 -9.96 13.31 -30.68
CA ASN A 68 -9.91 12.00 -30.07
C ASN A 68 -9.85 12.10 -28.53
N VAL A 69 -10.37 11.06 -27.88
CA VAL A 69 -10.17 10.85 -26.44
C VAL A 69 -8.67 10.75 -26.13
N GLY A 70 -8.27 11.33 -24.99
CA GLY A 70 -6.86 11.43 -24.60
C GLY A 70 -6.16 12.71 -25.08
N ALA A 71 -6.77 13.50 -25.97
CA ALA A 71 -6.22 14.81 -26.36
C ALA A 71 -6.16 15.77 -25.16
N ALA A 72 -5.16 16.63 -25.15
CA ALA A 72 -4.99 17.68 -24.15
C ALA A 72 -5.56 19.01 -24.71
N LEU A 73 -6.43 19.64 -23.94
CA LEU A 73 -7.10 20.88 -24.30
C LEU A 73 -6.89 21.98 -23.27
N ILE A 74 -6.90 23.22 -23.75
CA ILE A 74 -7.16 24.40 -22.93
C ILE A 74 -8.50 24.96 -23.33
N VAL A 75 -9.38 25.19 -22.37
CA VAL A 75 -10.73 25.70 -22.56
C VAL A 75 -10.88 27.00 -21.80
N THR A 76 -11.27 28.07 -22.50
CA THR A 76 -11.78 29.31 -21.92
C THR A 76 -13.29 29.31 -22.06
N GLY A 77 -14.02 29.66 -21.00
CA GLY A 77 -15.48 29.66 -21.06
C GLY A 77 -16.13 30.14 -19.77
N ARG A 78 -17.45 30.30 -19.83
CA ARG A 78 -18.27 30.74 -18.70
C ARG A 78 -18.78 29.56 -17.89
N VAL A 79 -18.65 29.61 -16.57
CA VAL A 79 -19.23 28.63 -15.64
C VAL A 79 -20.74 28.87 -15.53
N VAL A 80 -21.52 27.83 -15.78
CA VAL A 80 -22.99 27.83 -15.67
C VAL A 80 -23.40 26.79 -14.61
N LEU A 81 -24.08 27.24 -13.55
CA LEU A 81 -24.66 26.33 -12.56
C LEU A 81 -25.84 25.57 -13.18
N THR A 82 -25.90 24.27 -12.90
CA THR A 82 -26.95 23.36 -13.42
C THR A 82 -27.66 22.65 -12.26
N PRO A 83 -28.40 23.39 -11.40
CA PRO A 83 -29.05 22.79 -10.26
C PRO A 83 -30.07 21.73 -10.69
N GLY A 84 -29.97 20.55 -10.08
CA GLY A 84 -30.84 19.41 -10.39
C GLY A 84 -30.38 18.53 -11.56
N ALA A 85 -29.32 18.90 -12.29
CA ALA A 85 -28.68 18.04 -13.26
C ALA A 85 -27.72 17.03 -12.58
N GLN A 86 -27.20 16.08 -13.34
CA GLN A 86 -26.25 15.09 -12.85
C GLN A 86 -24.93 15.75 -12.39
N GLN A 87 -24.54 16.83 -13.08
CA GLN A 87 -23.40 17.66 -12.67
C GLN A 87 -23.90 19.00 -12.10
N PRO A 88 -23.26 19.54 -11.05
CA PRO A 88 -23.70 20.78 -10.41
C PRO A 88 -23.46 22.02 -11.26
N PHE A 89 -22.57 21.94 -12.23
CA PHE A 89 -22.23 23.04 -13.17
C PHE A 89 -21.60 22.47 -14.44
N GLU A 90 -21.51 23.32 -15.46
CA GLU A 90 -20.78 23.09 -16.71
C GLU A 90 -20.02 24.35 -17.14
N VAL A 91 -19.07 24.20 -18.05
CA VAL A 91 -18.39 25.35 -18.67
C VAL A 91 -18.85 25.46 -20.12
N LYS A 92 -19.50 26.59 -20.47
CA LYS A 92 -19.80 26.94 -21.84
C LYS A 92 -18.56 27.57 -22.46
N ALA A 93 -17.94 26.84 -23.38
CA ALA A 93 -16.70 27.23 -24.02
C ALA A 93 -16.89 28.46 -24.96
N THR A 94 -16.02 29.43 -24.83
CA THR A 94 -15.87 30.55 -25.77
C THR A 94 -14.63 30.38 -26.65
N GLU A 95 -13.65 29.59 -26.17
CA GLU A 95 -12.43 29.25 -26.90
C GLU A 95 -11.94 27.86 -26.46
N ILE A 96 -11.51 27.05 -27.42
CA ILE A 96 -10.85 25.76 -27.14
C ILE A 96 -9.58 25.67 -27.99
N THR A 97 -8.44 25.49 -27.32
CA THR A 97 -7.14 25.25 -27.93
C THR A 97 -6.72 23.81 -27.76
N VAL A 98 -6.30 23.13 -28.81
CA VAL A 98 -5.69 21.82 -28.77
C VAL A 98 -4.21 21.94 -28.44
N GLU A 99 -3.81 21.62 -27.20
CA GLU A 99 -2.42 21.59 -26.76
C GLU A 99 -1.67 20.36 -27.30
N GLY A 100 -2.36 19.21 -27.30
CA GLY A 100 -1.81 17.95 -27.78
C GLY A 100 -2.90 17.05 -28.36
N ALA A 101 -2.79 16.74 -29.63
CA ALA A 101 -3.72 15.82 -30.27
C ALA A 101 -3.49 14.38 -29.81
N SER A 102 -4.55 13.57 -29.84
CA SER A 102 -4.51 12.13 -29.63
C SER A 102 -4.85 11.39 -30.91
N THR A 103 -4.18 10.29 -31.17
CA THR A 103 -4.39 9.49 -32.37
C THR A 103 -5.55 8.50 -32.20
N PRO A 104 -6.18 8.04 -33.31
CA PRO A 104 -7.34 7.13 -33.24
C PRO A 104 -7.04 5.76 -32.61
N ASP A 105 -5.78 5.34 -32.57
CA ASP A 105 -5.30 4.10 -31.94
C ASP A 105 -5.06 4.20 -30.42
N TYR A 106 -5.41 5.34 -29.81
CA TYR A 106 -5.33 5.51 -28.35
C TYR A 106 -6.08 4.37 -27.64
N PRO A 107 -5.39 3.56 -26.79
CA PRO A 107 -5.94 2.29 -26.32
C PRO A 107 -7.09 2.43 -25.31
N LEU A 108 -7.17 3.57 -24.59
CA LEU A 108 -8.19 3.82 -23.57
C LEU A 108 -9.43 4.50 -24.17
N GLN A 109 -10.11 3.81 -25.07
CA GLN A 109 -11.37 4.28 -25.64
C GLN A 109 -12.51 4.29 -24.60
N PRO A 110 -13.62 5.06 -24.78
CA PRO A 110 -14.76 5.14 -23.85
C PRO A 110 -15.54 3.82 -23.76
N LYS A 111 -14.92 2.78 -23.26
CA LYS A 111 -15.50 1.44 -23.03
C LYS A 111 -14.90 0.83 -21.78
N ARG A 112 -15.50 -0.24 -21.27
CA ARG A 112 -14.93 -1.00 -20.17
C ARG A 112 -13.69 -1.76 -20.64
N HIS A 113 -12.60 -1.60 -19.91
CA HIS A 113 -11.35 -2.34 -20.09
C HIS A 113 -11.18 -3.36 -18.97
N SER A 114 -10.67 -4.55 -19.27
CA SER A 114 -10.30 -5.50 -18.23
C SER A 114 -9.04 -5.06 -17.51
N VAL A 115 -8.89 -5.48 -16.26
CA VAL A 115 -7.71 -5.16 -15.45
C VAL A 115 -6.46 -5.80 -16.05
N GLU A 116 -6.59 -7.01 -16.62
CA GLU A 116 -5.51 -7.73 -17.31
C GLU A 116 -4.96 -6.91 -18.48
N PHE A 117 -5.85 -6.36 -19.30
CA PHE A 117 -5.45 -5.46 -20.40
C PHE A 117 -4.74 -4.22 -19.85
N LEU A 118 -5.28 -3.60 -18.80
CA LEU A 118 -4.68 -2.39 -18.23
C LEU A 118 -3.29 -2.64 -17.61
N ARG A 119 -2.99 -3.87 -17.18
CA ARG A 119 -1.64 -4.26 -16.76
C ARG A 119 -0.63 -4.30 -17.90
N THR A 120 -1.07 -4.48 -19.15
CA THR A 120 -0.17 -4.44 -20.32
C THR A 120 0.21 -3.03 -20.76
N ILE A 121 -0.49 -2.02 -20.24
CA ILE A 121 -0.24 -0.59 -20.51
C ILE A 121 -0.13 0.22 -19.20
N PRO A 122 0.81 -0.14 -18.29
CA PRO A 122 0.87 0.45 -16.95
C PRO A 122 1.09 1.96 -16.96
N HIS A 123 1.74 2.52 -17.98
CA HIS A 123 1.96 3.96 -18.17
C HIS A 123 0.69 4.74 -18.54
N LEU A 124 -0.33 4.09 -19.07
CA LEU A 124 -1.62 4.74 -19.43
C LEU A 124 -2.74 4.44 -18.44
N ARG A 125 -2.68 3.31 -17.73
CA ARG A 125 -3.76 2.92 -16.81
C ARG A 125 -4.13 3.95 -15.73
N PRO A 126 -3.25 4.86 -15.26
CA PRO A 126 -3.65 5.92 -14.33
C PRO A 126 -4.72 6.86 -14.88
N ARG A 127 -4.88 6.91 -16.20
CA ARG A 127 -5.94 7.70 -16.87
C ARG A 127 -7.34 7.08 -16.76
N THR A 128 -7.47 5.85 -16.22
CA THR A 128 -8.78 5.22 -15.98
C THR A 128 -9.31 5.57 -14.58
N ASN A 129 -10.64 5.54 -14.41
CA ASN A 129 -11.25 5.87 -13.11
C ASN A 129 -10.79 4.93 -11.99
N LEU A 130 -10.67 3.61 -12.28
CA LEU A 130 -10.20 2.64 -11.30
C LEU A 130 -8.82 3.00 -10.76
N PHE A 131 -7.86 3.20 -11.64
CA PHE A 131 -6.48 3.49 -11.22
C PHE A 131 -6.28 4.91 -10.74
N SER A 132 -7.05 5.88 -11.24
CA SER A 132 -7.10 7.24 -10.71
C SER A 132 -7.56 7.21 -9.24
N ALA A 133 -8.66 6.54 -8.93
CA ALA A 133 -9.15 6.39 -7.55
C ALA A 133 -8.12 5.66 -6.67
N THR A 134 -7.61 4.52 -7.14
CA THR A 134 -6.66 3.70 -6.38
C THR A 134 -5.39 4.46 -6.03
N PHE A 135 -4.77 5.16 -7.00
CA PHE A 135 -3.51 5.87 -6.74
C PHE A 135 -3.70 7.17 -5.96
N ARG A 136 -4.86 7.82 -6.04
CA ARG A 136 -5.20 8.94 -5.16
C ARG A 136 -5.35 8.48 -3.71
N ILE A 137 -6.04 7.36 -3.48
CA ILE A 137 -6.15 6.78 -2.14
C ILE A 137 -4.79 6.31 -1.64
N ARG A 138 -3.95 5.68 -2.49
CA ARG A 138 -2.58 5.33 -2.12
C ARG A 138 -1.78 6.53 -1.64
N SER A 139 -1.82 7.64 -2.38
CA SER A 139 -1.13 8.88 -2.01
C SER A 139 -1.64 9.44 -0.69
N LEU A 140 -2.96 9.46 -0.51
CA LEU A 140 -3.60 9.98 0.69
C LEU A 140 -3.32 9.12 1.92
N ALA A 141 -3.34 7.79 1.75
CA ALA A 141 -3.00 6.84 2.82
C ALA A 141 -1.54 6.99 3.27
N ALA A 142 -0.60 7.19 2.33
CA ALA A 142 0.80 7.45 2.68
C ALA A 142 0.95 8.72 3.52
N TYR A 143 0.29 9.80 3.12
CA TYR A 143 0.27 11.04 3.90
C TYR A 143 -0.36 10.85 5.29
N ALA A 144 -1.48 10.13 5.37
CA ALA A 144 -2.14 9.82 6.63
C ALA A 144 -1.23 9.05 7.60
N ILE A 145 -0.45 8.09 7.10
CA ILE A 145 0.53 7.33 7.90
C ILE A 145 1.61 8.25 8.46
N HIS A 146 2.24 9.07 7.60
CA HIS A 146 3.24 10.03 8.07
C HIS A 146 2.65 11.00 9.10
N ARG A 147 1.46 11.51 8.84
CA ARG A 147 0.77 12.41 9.75
C ARG A 147 0.45 11.76 11.10
N PHE A 148 -0.04 10.51 11.09
CA PHE A 148 -0.33 9.75 12.32
C PHE A 148 0.88 9.65 13.23
N PHE A 149 2.05 9.30 12.68
CA PHE A 149 3.26 9.13 13.46
C PHE A 149 3.87 10.48 13.88
N GLN A 150 3.93 11.46 12.96
CA GLN A 150 4.50 12.78 13.27
C GLN A 150 3.71 13.54 14.35
N GLU A 151 2.37 13.46 14.34
CA GLU A 151 1.51 14.05 15.38
C GLU A 151 1.67 13.35 16.76
N ARG A 152 2.40 12.23 16.84
CA ARG A 152 2.70 11.46 18.04
C ARG A 152 4.19 11.47 18.40
N ASP A 153 4.94 12.42 17.85
CA ASP A 153 6.37 12.60 18.09
C ASP A 153 7.24 11.38 17.76
N PHE A 154 6.83 10.58 16.79
CA PHE A 154 7.68 9.52 16.22
C PHE A 154 8.70 10.10 15.26
N VAL A 155 9.93 9.61 15.34
CA VAL A 155 11.00 9.97 14.41
C VAL A 155 10.94 9.05 13.17
N TYR A 156 10.83 9.64 11.99
CA TYR A 156 10.96 8.90 10.73
C TYR A 156 12.42 8.55 10.46
N VAL A 157 12.71 7.27 10.25
CA VAL A 157 14.07 6.76 10.01
C VAL A 157 14.18 6.17 8.61
N HIS A 158 15.18 6.65 7.85
CA HIS A 158 15.60 6.04 6.61
C HIS A 158 16.59 4.90 6.91
N THR A 159 16.15 3.66 6.74
CA THR A 159 17.02 2.49 6.85
C THR A 159 17.61 2.11 5.50
N PRO A 160 18.80 1.48 5.43
CA PRO A 160 19.44 1.11 4.17
C PRO A 160 18.61 0.10 3.38
N LEU A 161 18.54 0.28 2.06
CA LEU A 161 17.93 -0.69 1.15
C LEU A 161 18.91 -1.80 0.75
N ILE A 162 20.21 -1.50 0.73
CA ILE A 162 21.28 -2.48 0.49
C ILE A 162 21.83 -2.90 1.85
N THR A 163 21.78 -4.19 2.13
CA THR A 163 22.17 -4.73 3.44
C THR A 163 23.09 -5.96 3.28
N GLY A 164 23.91 -6.19 4.29
CA GLY A 164 24.69 -7.42 4.44
C GLY A 164 24.09 -8.41 5.44
N SER A 165 22.86 -8.14 5.97
CA SER A 165 22.17 -9.01 6.92
C SER A 165 20.76 -9.34 6.46
N ASP A 166 20.27 -10.53 6.80
CA ASP A 166 18.89 -10.96 6.56
C ASP A 166 18.05 -10.72 7.83
N ALA A 167 17.09 -9.80 7.76
CA ALA A 167 16.25 -9.45 8.90
C ALA A 167 15.29 -10.58 9.33
N GLU A 168 14.93 -11.48 8.43
CA GLU A 168 14.03 -12.61 8.72
C GLU A 168 14.77 -13.92 8.98
N GLY A 169 16.06 -13.98 8.62
CA GLY A 169 16.94 -15.14 8.87
C GLY A 169 16.73 -16.33 7.92
N ALA A 170 15.84 -16.23 6.94
CA ALA A 170 15.55 -17.26 5.95
C ALA A 170 14.93 -16.67 4.67
N GLY A 171 15.06 -15.35 4.44
CA GLY A 171 14.44 -14.66 3.31
C GLY A 171 15.14 -14.96 1.99
N GLU A 172 14.39 -15.18 0.92
CA GLU A 172 14.91 -15.15 -0.43
C GLU A 172 15.18 -13.69 -0.82
N MET A 173 16.46 -13.31 -0.83
CA MET A 173 16.89 -11.94 -1.08
C MET A 173 17.43 -11.76 -2.50
N PHE A 174 17.12 -10.61 -3.11
CA PHE A 174 17.78 -10.19 -4.34
C PHE A 174 19.21 -9.78 -4.03
N GLN A 175 20.18 -10.40 -4.68
CA GLN A 175 21.58 -10.05 -4.55
C GLN A 175 21.89 -8.73 -5.28
N VAL A 176 22.68 -7.87 -4.67
CA VAL A 176 23.23 -6.64 -5.25
C VAL A 176 24.71 -6.84 -5.49
N THR A 177 25.16 -6.77 -6.75
CA THR A 177 26.56 -6.96 -7.12
C THR A 177 26.94 -6.10 -8.32
N THR A 178 28.20 -5.68 -8.38
CA THR A 178 28.83 -5.05 -9.54
C THR A 178 29.81 -5.98 -10.25
N LEU A 179 29.93 -7.23 -9.79
CA LEU A 179 30.78 -8.23 -10.43
C LEU A 179 30.22 -8.60 -11.81
N ASP A 180 31.12 -8.85 -12.75
CA ASP A 180 30.75 -9.38 -14.07
C ASP A 180 30.29 -10.85 -13.92
N LEU A 181 29.01 -11.11 -14.19
CA LEU A 181 28.43 -12.45 -14.06
C LEU A 181 29.02 -13.47 -15.05
N ASP A 182 29.57 -13.00 -16.16
CA ASP A 182 30.24 -13.86 -17.17
C ASP A 182 31.70 -14.17 -16.80
N ALA A 183 32.30 -13.40 -15.86
CA ALA A 183 33.69 -13.51 -15.44
C ALA A 183 33.83 -13.31 -13.91
N LEU A 184 33.09 -14.09 -13.12
CA LEU A 184 33.13 -14.01 -11.68
C LEU A 184 34.51 -14.30 -11.10
N PRO A 185 35.09 -13.41 -10.27
CA PRO A 185 36.29 -13.69 -9.52
C PRO A 185 36.07 -14.85 -8.55
N ARG A 186 37.06 -15.70 -8.36
CA ARG A 186 36.99 -16.89 -7.51
C ARG A 186 38.09 -16.89 -6.48
N THR A 187 37.77 -17.36 -5.30
CA THR A 187 38.72 -17.69 -4.24
C THR A 187 39.45 -19.03 -4.57
N GLU A 188 40.46 -19.36 -3.81
CA GLU A 188 41.24 -20.63 -4.02
C GLU A 188 40.39 -21.89 -3.89
N ASP A 189 39.33 -21.87 -3.08
CA ASP A 189 38.37 -22.95 -2.90
C ASP A 189 37.23 -22.96 -3.95
N GLY A 190 37.27 -22.01 -4.89
CA GLY A 190 36.32 -21.91 -6.00
C GLY A 190 35.02 -21.14 -5.71
N ALA A 191 34.86 -20.61 -4.51
CA ALA A 191 33.72 -19.73 -4.17
C ALA A 191 33.84 -18.37 -4.89
N VAL A 192 32.73 -17.60 -4.95
CA VAL A 192 32.79 -16.23 -5.46
C VAL A 192 33.57 -15.35 -4.49
N ASP A 193 34.57 -14.63 -5.02
CA ASP A 193 35.39 -13.71 -4.25
C ASP A 193 34.70 -12.33 -4.13
N TYR A 194 33.79 -12.22 -3.17
CA TYR A 194 33.08 -10.96 -2.89
C TYR A 194 33.97 -9.85 -2.32
N ALA A 195 35.24 -10.12 -1.93
CA ALA A 195 36.17 -9.06 -1.55
C ALA A 195 36.48 -8.12 -2.73
N GLN A 196 36.28 -8.58 -3.97
CA GLN A 196 36.42 -7.80 -5.19
C GLN A 196 35.11 -7.08 -5.61
N ASP A 197 33.99 -7.31 -4.92
CA ASP A 197 32.73 -6.60 -5.20
C ASP A 197 32.73 -5.19 -4.57
N PHE A 198 31.78 -4.35 -5.00
CA PHE A 198 31.72 -2.93 -4.61
C PHE A 198 31.79 -2.68 -3.10
N PHE A 199 31.09 -3.48 -2.31
CA PHE A 199 31.07 -3.36 -0.85
C PHE A 199 32.08 -4.26 -0.13
N GLY A 200 32.93 -5.01 -0.86
CA GLY A 200 33.90 -5.93 -0.29
C GLY A 200 33.29 -7.15 0.41
N LYS A 201 32.02 -7.39 0.23
CA LYS A 201 31.25 -8.53 0.76
C LYS A 201 29.94 -8.72 -0.02
N MET A 202 29.33 -9.88 0.13
CA MET A 202 28.01 -10.15 -0.43
C MET A 202 26.98 -9.19 0.18
N THR A 203 26.18 -8.55 -0.67
CA THR A 203 25.10 -7.67 -0.27
C THR A 203 23.81 -8.00 -1.01
N SER A 204 22.67 -7.62 -0.42
CA SER A 204 21.34 -7.89 -0.95
C SER A 204 20.42 -6.69 -0.75
N LEU A 205 19.28 -6.69 -1.46
CA LEU A 205 18.19 -5.78 -1.16
C LEU A 205 17.48 -6.24 0.11
N THR A 206 17.13 -5.29 0.98
CA THR A 206 16.54 -5.58 2.29
C THR A 206 15.14 -6.17 2.20
N VAL A 207 14.81 -7.07 3.11
CA VAL A 207 13.45 -7.62 3.31
C VAL A 207 12.67 -6.86 4.38
N SER A 208 13.34 -6.01 5.19
CA SER A 208 12.75 -5.21 6.27
C SER A 208 13.73 -4.16 6.77
N GLY A 209 13.22 -3.02 7.21
CA GLY A 209 13.99 -1.99 7.91
C GLY A 209 14.09 -2.19 9.43
N GLN A 210 13.43 -3.23 9.98
CA GLN A 210 13.24 -3.42 11.42
C GLN A 210 14.54 -3.44 12.22
N LEU A 211 15.50 -4.31 11.88
CA LEU A 211 16.72 -4.46 12.69
C LEU A 211 17.53 -3.16 12.82
N ASN A 212 17.61 -2.39 11.72
CA ASN A 212 18.21 -1.07 11.73
C ASN A 212 17.34 -0.04 12.48
N GLY A 213 16.00 -0.16 12.36
CA GLY A 213 15.04 0.68 13.08
C GLY A 213 15.15 0.53 14.59
N GLU A 214 15.31 -0.70 15.09
CA GLU A 214 15.49 -0.96 16.52
C GLU A 214 16.71 -0.23 17.12
N THR A 215 17.77 0.00 16.33
CA THR A 215 18.93 0.78 16.80
C THR A 215 18.53 2.22 17.12
N PHE A 216 17.64 2.80 16.32
CA PHE A 216 17.14 4.15 16.53
C PHE A 216 16.08 4.21 17.64
N ALA A 217 15.23 3.19 17.77
CA ALA A 217 14.25 3.12 18.86
C ALA A 217 14.93 3.12 20.23
N GLN A 218 16.10 2.47 20.36
CA GLN A 218 16.91 2.46 21.57
C GLN A 218 17.59 3.80 21.88
N ALA A 219 17.48 4.80 20.99
CA ALA A 219 18.00 6.15 21.18
C ALA A 219 16.89 7.22 21.18
N PHE A 220 15.87 7.08 20.34
CA PHE A 220 14.81 8.05 20.12
C PHE A 220 13.46 7.64 20.72
N ARG A 221 13.37 6.46 21.33
CA ARG A 221 12.18 5.87 21.94
C ARG A 221 11.12 5.42 20.93
N ASN A 222 10.57 6.34 20.13
CA ASN A 222 9.50 6.07 19.18
C ASN A 222 9.99 6.40 17.76
N ILE A 223 10.11 5.41 16.92
CA ILE A 223 10.51 5.59 15.52
C ILE A 223 9.56 4.84 14.59
N TYR A 224 9.60 5.18 13.31
CA TYR A 224 9.01 4.36 12.27
C TYR A 224 9.84 4.42 10.99
N THR A 225 9.83 3.33 10.23
CA THR A 225 10.27 3.30 8.85
C THR A 225 9.06 3.36 7.93
N PHE A 226 9.21 3.87 6.74
CA PHE A 226 8.26 3.77 5.64
C PHE A 226 9.07 3.72 4.35
N GLY A 227 9.37 2.53 3.88
CA GLY A 227 10.29 2.35 2.78
C GLY A 227 10.07 1.07 1.98
N PRO A 228 10.69 0.99 0.80
CA PRO A 228 10.63 -0.19 -0.05
C PRO A 228 11.35 -1.37 0.60
N THR A 229 10.76 -2.55 0.43
CA THR A 229 11.29 -3.85 0.81
C THR A 229 11.18 -4.81 -0.36
N PHE A 230 12.02 -5.83 -0.38
CA PHE A 230 12.20 -6.70 -1.52
C PHE A 230 12.23 -8.16 -1.08
N ARG A 231 11.46 -9.01 -1.77
CA ARG A 231 11.46 -10.46 -1.54
C ARG A 231 11.53 -11.20 -2.87
N ALA A 232 12.50 -12.09 -3.01
CA ALA A 232 12.72 -12.86 -4.23
C ALA A 232 11.89 -14.16 -4.29
N GLU A 233 10.91 -14.29 -3.42
CA GLU A 233 10.04 -15.46 -3.34
C GLU A 233 9.35 -15.75 -4.69
N ASN A 234 9.45 -16.98 -5.15
CA ASN A 234 8.77 -17.43 -6.36
C ASN A 234 7.27 -17.68 -6.08
N SER A 235 6.56 -16.65 -5.67
CA SER A 235 5.13 -16.68 -5.34
C SER A 235 4.31 -15.92 -6.37
N ASN A 236 3.33 -16.58 -6.99
CA ASN A 236 2.49 -16.00 -8.04
C ASN A 236 1.03 -15.77 -7.58
N THR A 237 0.85 -15.34 -6.35
CA THR A 237 -0.47 -15.07 -5.78
C THR A 237 -0.93 -13.63 -6.06
N THR A 238 -2.16 -13.33 -5.70
CA THR A 238 -2.72 -11.97 -5.77
C THR A 238 -2.22 -11.01 -4.70
N ARG A 239 -1.43 -11.50 -3.74
CA ARG A 239 -0.97 -10.76 -2.54
C ARG A 239 0.54 -10.59 -2.45
N HIS A 240 1.31 -11.18 -3.38
CA HIS A 240 2.77 -11.12 -3.38
C HIS A 240 3.29 -10.27 -4.54
N ALA A 241 4.22 -9.39 -4.20
CA ALA A 241 5.04 -8.63 -5.13
C ALA A 241 6.50 -8.71 -4.66
N ALA A 242 7.43 -8.64 -5.60
CA ALA A 242 8.86 -8.70 -5.30
C ALA A 242 9.40 -7.39 -4.72
N GLU A 243 8.73 -6.28 -4.98
CA GLU A 243 8.99 -4.95 -4.43
C GLU A 243 7.67 -4.39 -3.88
N PHE A 244 7.67 -3.98 -2.63
CA PHE A 244 6.53 -3.39 -1.93
C PHE A 244 7.04 -2.47 -0.81
N TRP A 245 6.15 -1.74 -0.15
CA TRP A 245 6.51 -0.82 0.91
C TRP A 245 6.03 -1.32 2.28
N MET A 246 6.90 -1.19 3.29
CA MET A 246 6.57 -1.52 4.67
C MET A 246 6.55 -0.27 5.54
N ILE A 247 5.61 -0.24 6.47
CA ILE A 247 5.56 0.70 7.58
C ILE A 247 5.90 -0.10 8.84
N GLU A 248 7.00 0.26 9.50
CA GLU A 248 7.54 -0.52 10.61
C GLU A 248 7.88 0.42 11.78
N PRO A 249 6.92 0.70 12.68
CA PRO A 249 7.21 1.40 13.92
C PRO A 249 7.94 0.48 14.90
N GLU A 250 8.84 1.08 15.71
CA GLU A 250 9.50 0.43 16.84
C GLU A 250 9.44 1.37 18.05
N VAL A 251 9.00 0.85 19.18
CA VAL A 251 8.72 1.61 20.40
C VAL A 251 9.47 1.02 21.57
N ALA A 252 10.41 1.78 22.15
CA ALA A 252 11.11 1.39 23.38
C ALA A 252 10.21 1.57 24.61
N PHE A 253 10.45 0.76 25.65
CA PHE A 253 9.66 0.67 26.87
C PHE A 253 8.21 0.15 26.64
N ALA A 254 7.93 -0.40 25.46
CA ALA A 254 6.65 -0.98 25.11
C ALA A 254 6.66 -2.51 25.24
N ASP A 255 5.52 -3.06 25.57
CA ASP A 255 5.20 -4.49 25.51
C ASP A 255 4.22 -4.77 24.37
N LEU A 256 3.81 -6.01 24.23
CA LEU A 256 2.90 -6.45 23.18
C LEU A 256 1.54 -5.72 23.24
N GLU A 257 1.07 -5.38 24.44
CA GLU A 257 -0.21 -4.67 24.63
C GLU A 257 -0.17 -3.26 24.02
N VAL A 258 0.89 -2.50 24.33
CA VAL A 258 1.10 -1.15 23.76
C VAL A 258 1.26 -1.23 22.24
N ASP A 259 1.89 -2.27 21.71
CA ASP A 259 2.06 -2.48 20.27
C ASP A 259 0.73 -2.71 19.56
N MET A 260 -0.15 -3.56 20.14
CA MET A 260 -1.51 -3.78 19.64
C MET A 260 -2.36 -2.49 19.67
N GLU A 261 -2.29 -1.70 20.74
CA GLU A 261 -3.01 -0.42 20.84
C GLU A 261 -2.56 0.58 19.77
N LEU A 262 -1.25 0.65 19.51
CA LEU A 262 -0.70 1.49 18.45
C LEU A 262 -1.17 1.05 17.07
N ALA A 263 -1.13 -0.27 16.79
CA ALA A 263 -1.58 -0.85 15.52
C ALA A 263 -3.07 -0.60 15.26
N GLU A 264 -3.93 -0.81 16.26
CA GLU A 264 -5.36 -0.53 16.19
C GLU A 264 -5.63 0.95 15.92
N SER A 265 -4.97 1.84 16.70
CA SER A 265 -5.10 3.29 16.56
C SER A 265 -4.69 3.78 15.17
N MET A 266 -3.56 3.26 14.64
CA MET A 266 -3.07 3.61 13.32
C MET A 266 -4.03 3.19 12.21
N LEU A 267 -4.50 1.94 12.25
CA LEU A 267 -5.41 1.43 11.21
C LEU A 267 -6.73 2.21 11.19
N LYS A 268 -7.32 2.47 12.35
CA LYS A 268 -8.54 3.30 12.48
C LYS A 268 -8.32 4.72 11.96
N TYR A 269 -7.16 5.31 12.25
CA TYR A 269 -6.82 6.66 11.78
C TYR A 269 -6.72 6.72 10.25
N ILE A 270 -6.02 5.77 9.63
CA ILE A 270 -5.86 5.71 8.17
C ILE A 270 -7.22 5.57 7.49
N ILE A 271 -8.06 4.66 7.97
CA ILE A 271 -9.42 4.45 7.43
C ILE A 271 -10.24 5.73 7.51
N ARG A 272 -10.29 6.36 8.68
CA ARG A 272 -11.01 7.63 8.89
C ARG A 272 -10.52 8.71 7.95
N TYR A 273 -9.21 8.88 7.87
CA TYR A 273 -8.60 9.91 7.04
C TYR A 273 -8.95 9.76 5.55
N VAL A 274 -8.94 8.54 5.04
CA VAL A 274 -9.32 8.25 3.65
C VAL A 274 -10.80 8.49 3.40
N LEU A 275 -11.69 8.02 4.28
CA LEU A 275 -13.14 8.22 4.15
C LEU A 275 -13.52 9.71 4.17
N GLU A 276 -12.85 10.51 4.98
CA GLU A 276 -13.12 11.96 5.12
C GLU A 276 -12.56 12.79 3.96
N ASN A 277 -11.42 12.37 3.35
CA ASN A 277 -10.68 13.20 2.40
C ASN A 277 -10.72 12.72 0.94
N ALA A 278 -11.36 11.57 0.67
CA ALA A 278 -11.54 11.02 -0.69
C ALA A 278 -12.97 10.47 -0.90
N PRO A 279 -14.03 11.24 -0.60
CA PRO A 279 -15.40 10.72 -0.67
C PRO A 279 -15.82 10.33 -2.08
N GLU A 280 -15.37 11.03 -3.12
CA GLU A 280 -15.70 10.77 -4.52
C GLU A 280 -15.07 9.45 -4.99
N GLU A 281 -13.79 9.24 -4.70
CA GLU A 281 -13.04 8.03 -5.00
C GLU A 281 -13.65 6.83 -4.26
N MET A 282 -13.96 6.99 -2.97
CA MET A 282 -14.57 5.95 -2.15
C MET A 282 -15.97 5.57 -2.63
N LYS A 283 -16.78 6.54 -3.03
CA LYS A 283 -18.10 6.30 -3.63
C LYS A 283 -17.99 5.50 -4.92
N PHE A 284 -17.01 5.85 -5.78
CA PHE A 284 -16.73 5.11 -7.01
C PHE A 284 -16.32 3.68 -6.71
N LEU A 285 -15.36 3.47 -5.83
CA LEU A 285 -14.85 2.14 -5.46
C LEU A 285 -15.94 1.27 -4.84
N ASN A 286 -16.73 1.83 -3.93
CA ASN A 286 -17.86 1.14 -3.32
C ASN A 286 -18.94 0.73 -4.34
N SER A 287 -19.13 1.51 -5.40
CA SER A 287 -20.16 1.24 -6.41
C SER A 287 -19.70 0.25 -7.48
N PHE A 288 -18.44 0.28 -7.88
CA PHE A 288 -17.95 -0.41 -9.08
C PHE A 288 -16.88 -1.47 -8.83
N VAL A 289 -16.22 -1.45 -7.64
CA VAL A 289 -15.13 -2.39 -7.30
C VAL A 289 -15.58 -3.38 -6.22
N ASP A 290 -16.02 -2.87 -5.07
CA ASP A 290 -16.40 -3.69 -3.92
C ASP A 290 -17.63 -3.12 -3.22
N LYS A 291 -18.78 -3.69 -3.52
CA LYS A 291 -20.05 -3.30 -2.88
C LYS A 291 -20.01 -3.65 -1.40
N GLY A 292 -20.18 -2.65 -0.54
CA GLY A 292 -20.06 -2.79 0.91
C GLY A 292 -18.69 -2.38 1.47
N LEU A 293 -17.79 -1.86 0.63
CA LEU A 293 -16.47 -1.37 1.04
C LEU A 293 -16.56 -0.32 2.16
N ILE A 294 -17.37 0.72 1.97
CA ILE A 294 -17.53 1.81 2.94
C ILE A 294 -18.13 1.28 4.25
N GLU A 295 -19.13 0.41 4.18
CA GLU A 295 -19.76 -0.20 5.35
C GLU A 295 -18.74 -1.02 6.16
N ARG A 296 -17.94 -1.87 5.49
CA ARG A 296 -16.89 -2.69 6.11
C ARG A 296 -15.81 -1.82 6.76
N LEU A 297 -15.31 -0.82 6.07
CA LEU A 297 -14.30 0.10 6.62
C LEU A 297 -14.84 0.90 7.80
N THR A 298 -16.08 1.39 7.73
CA THR A 298 -16.74 2.09 8.83
C THR A 298 -16.94 1.18 10.04
N HIS A 299 -17.32 -0.07 9.80
CA HIS A 299 -17.43 -1.07 10.86
C HIS A 299 -16.09 -1.29 11.58
N VAL A 300 -15.01 -1.51 10.84
CA VAL A 300 -13.66 -1.70 11.40
C VAL A 300 -13.20 -0.48 12.18
N MET A 301 -13.39 0.72 11.62
CA MET A 301 -13.03 1.98 12.27
C MET A 301 -13.71 2.19 13.64
N ASN A 302 -14.94 1.71 13.78
CA ASN A 302 -15.77 1.90 14.98
C ASN A 302 -15.77 0.70 15.94
N SER A 303 -15.16 -0.43 15.56
CA SER A 303 -15.10 -1.62 16.40
C SER A 303 -13.92 -1.56 17.37
N ASP A 304 -14.10 -2.10 18.57
CA ASP A 304 -12.95 -2.50 19.40
C ASP A 304 -12.41 -3.81 18.87
N PHE A 305 -11.09 -3.91 18.70
CA PHE A 305 -10.48 -5.12 18.16
C PHE A 305 -10.50 -6.25 19.20
N GLY A 306 -10.89 -7.44 18.79
CA GLY A 306 -10.85 -8.63 19.63
C GLY A 306 -9.41 -9.06 19.92
N ARG A 307 -9.21 -9.86 20.95
CA ARG A 307 -7.91 -10.44 21.31
C ARG A 307 -8.10 -11.91 21.64
N ILE A 308 -7.21 -12.76 21.14
CA ILE A 308 -7.24 -14.20 21.35
C ILE A 308 -5.82 -14.74 21.19
N THR A 309 -5.45 -15.73 21.99
CA THR A 309 -4.17 -16.43 21.77
C THR A 309 -4.27 -17.37 20.57
N TYR A 310 -3.13 -17.66 19.95
CA TYR A 310 -3.06 -18.64 18.86
C TYR A 310 -3.61 -20.00 19.28
N THR A 311 -3.31 -20.45 20.50
CA THR A 311 -3.81 -21.72 21.02
C THR A 311 -5.34 -21.74 21.09
N GLU A 312 -5.96 -20.72 21.66
CA GLU A 312 -7.42 -20.59 21.71
C GLU A 312 -8.04 -20.46 20.31
N ALA A 313 -7.38 -19.71 19.41
CA ALA A 313 -7.83 -19.57 18.02
C ALA A 313 -7.83 -20.94 17.30
N VAL A 314 -6.76 -21.74 17.47
CA VAL A 314 -6.69 -23.10 16.93
C VAL A 314 -7.79 -23.98 17.48
N GLU A 315 -8.06 -23.94 18.80
CA GLU A 315 -9.14 -24.70 19.42
C GLU A 315 -10.54 -24.33 18.87
N LEU A 316 -10.77 -23.03 18.61
CA LEU A 316 -12.02 -22.58 17.98
C LEU A 316 -12.13 -23.05 16.52
N LEU A 317 -11.05 -22.91 15.75
CA LEU A 317 -11.02 -23.29 14.33
C LEU A 317 -11.15 -24.82 14.16
N GLN A 318 -10.54 -25.62 15.02
CA GLN A 318 -10.64 -27.08 14.96
C GLN A 318 -12.08 -27.61 15.09
N LYS A 319 -12.96 -26.89 15.80
CA LYS A 319 -14.40 -27.22 15.87
C LYS A 319 -15.11 -27.11 14.51
N HIS A 320 -14.47 -26.45 13.55
CA HIS A 320 -15.00 -26.18 12.21
C HIS A 320 -14.06 -26.67 11.10
N ASN A 321 -13.18 -27.60 11.41
CA ASN A 321 -12.15 -28.09 10.48
C ASN A 321 -12.73 -28.71 9.20
N ASP A 322 -13.99 -29.19 9.26
CA ASP A 322 -14.73 -29.67 8.09
C ASP A 322 -14.95 -28.62 7.01
N LYS A 323 -14.94 -27.33 7.37
CA LYS A 323 -15.19 -26.20 6.47
C LYS A 323 -13.95 -25.70 5.74
N PHE A 324 -12.75 -26.12 6.13
CA PHE A 324 -11.49 -25.61 5.61
C PHE A 324 -10.85 -26.58 4.61
N ASP A 325 -10.24 -26.04 3.58
CA ASP A 325 -9.40 -26.79 2.65
C ASP A 325 -8.13 -27.26 3.35
N TYR A 326 -7.49 -26.38 4.12
CA TYR A 326 -6.32 -26.67 4.96
C TYR A 326 -6.76 -26.95 6.39
N LYS A 327 -6.48 -28.15 6.90
CA LYS A 327 -6.87 -28.54 8.26
C LYS A 327 -5.98 -27.88 9.30
N VAL A 328 -6.60 -27.30 10.32
CA VAL A 328 -5.90 -26.61 11.40
C VAL A 328 -5.43 -27.61 12.45
N SER A 329 -4.15 -27.49 12.82
CA SER A 329 -3.57 -28.15 13.98
C SER A 329 -2.62 -27.19 14.69
N TRP A 330 -2.36 -27.42 15.98
CA TRP A 330 -1.43 -26.58 16.71
C TRP A 330 -0.02 -26.66 16.10
N GLY A 331 0.62 -25.52 15.88
CA GLY A 331 1.93 -25.40 15.23
C GLY A 331 1.88 -25.14 13.71
N CYS A 332 0.68 -25.15 13.07
CA CYS A 332 0.57 -24.79 11.66
C CYS A 332 0.45 -23.27 11.44
N ASP A 333 0.89 -22.79 10.28
CA ASP A 333 0.58 -21.43 9.83
C ASP A 333 -0.91 -21.32 9.54
N LEU A 334 -1.56 -20.29 10.09
CA LEU A 334 -2.95 -19.99 9.76
C LEU A 334 -3.03 -19.48 8.32
N GLN A 335 -3.92 -20.10 7.55
CA GLN A 335 -4.18 -19.68 6.17
C GLN A 335 -5.26 -18.59 6.14
N THR A 336 -5.33 -17.83 5.07
CA THR A 336 -6.33 -16.76 4.90
C THR A 336 -7.77 -17.20 5.19
N GLU A 337 -8.13 -18.45 4.87
CA GLU A 337 -9.47 -18.97 5.17
C GLU A 337 -9.73 -19.06 6.69
N HIS A 338 -8.71 -19.41 7.48
CA HIS A 338 -8.78 -19.45 8.94
C HIS A 338 -8.90 -18.05 9.54
N GLU A 339 -8.06 -17.14 9.08
CA GLU A 339 -8.03 -15.74 9.53
C GLU A 339 -9.37 -15.02 9.23
N ARG A 340 -9.91 -15.22 8.03
CA ARG A 340 -11.22 -14.68 7.67
C ARG A 340 -12.34 -15.34 8.46
N TYR A 341 -12.26 -16.63 8.74
CA TYR A 341 -13.27 -17.29 9.56
C TYR A 341 -13.30 -16.72 10.98
N LEU A 342 -12.13 -16.45 11.58
CA LEU A 342 -12.05 -15.77 12.88
C LEU A 342 -12.73 -14.39 12.84
N THR A 343 -12.37 -13.57 11.86
CA THR A 343 -12.85 -12.18 11.79
C THR A 343 -14.29 -12.03 11.30
N GLU A 344 -14.76 -12.89 10.39
CA GLU A 344 -16.06 -12.76 9.74
C GLU A 344 -17.16 -13.64 10.39
N GLN A 345 -16.81 -14.79 10.94
CA GLN A 345 -17.78 -15.73 11.50
C GLN A 345 -17.79 -15.74 13.03
N ILE A 346 -16.62 -15.73 13.67
CA ILE A 346 -16.50 -15.86 15.12
C ILE A 346 -16.60 -14.50 15.80
N PHE A 347 -15.66 -13.61 15.53
CA PHE A 347 -15.60 -12.29 16.19
C PHE A 347 -16.48 -11.22 15.52
N LYS A 348 -16.73 -11.34 14.22
CA LYS A 348 -17.45 -10.36 13.38
C LYS A 348 -16.88 -8.95 13.49
N ARG A 349 -15.57 -8.85 13.70
CA ARG A 349 -14.77 -7.62 13.85
C ARG A 349 -13.29 -7.95 13.71
N PRO A 350 -12.39 -6.97 13.62
CA PRO A 350 -10.95 -7.22 13.66
C PRO A 350 -10.54 -7.94 14.95
N VAL A 351 -9.50 -8.74 14.87
CA VAL A 351 -8.97 -9.51 16.01
C VAL A 351 -7.45 -9.59 15.96
N PHE A 352 -6.81 -9.39 17.10
CA PHE A 352 -5.42 -9.73 17.30
C PHE A 352 -5.32 -11.19 17.74
N VAL A 353 -4.50 -11.96 17.05
CA VAL A 353 -4.08 -13.30 17.46
C VAL A 353 -2.67 -13.19 18.03
N THR A 354 -2.44 -13.67 19.22
CA THR A 354 -1.16 -13.51 19.94
C THR A 354 -0.54 -14.86 20.34
N ASP A 355 0.69 -14.82 20.81
CA ASP A 355 1.36 -15.97 21.45
C ASP A 355 1.45 -17.19 20.51
N TYR A 356 2.04 -16.94 19.35
CA TYR A 356 2.27 -17.97 18.32
C TYR A 356 3.38 -18.96 18.72
N PRO A 357 3.35 -20.20 18.18
CA PRO A 357 4.46 -21.13 18.33
C PRO A 357 5.78 -20.52 17.83
N LYS A 358 6.87 -20.69 18.60
CA LYS A 358 8.18 -20.11 18.26
C LYS A 358 8.78 -20.66 16.96
N GLU A 359 8.37 -21.88 16.57
CA GLU A 359 8.90 -22.56 15.37
C GLU A 359 8.47 -21.90 14.06
N ILE A 360 7.32 -21.20 14.07
CA ILE A 360 6.75 -20.54 12.88
C ILE A 360 6.91 -19.02 12.89
N LYS A 361 7.69 -18.47 13.83
CA LYS A 361 7.90 -17.03 13.97
C LYS A 361 9.40 -16.69 14.00
N ALA A 362 9.74 -15.45 13.71
CA ALA A 362 11.11 -14.97 13.54
C ALA A 362 11.92 -15.03 14.85
N PHE A 363 13.25 -15.07 14.70
CA PHE A 363 14.21 -15.29 15.78
C PHE A 363 14.23 -14.21 16.86
N TYR A 364 13.89 -12.99 16.49
CA TYR A 364 13.97 -11.81 17.36
C TYR A 364 12.77 -11.61 18.27
N MET A 365 11.74 -12.45 18.15
CA MET A 365 10.53 -12.33 18.95
C MET A 365 10.74 -12.83 20.37
N LYS A 366 10.22 -12.10 21.36
CA LYS A 366 10.35 -12.43 22.78
C LYS A 366 9.75 -13.80 23.08
N GLN A 367 10.56 -14.67 23.69
CA GLN A 367 10.08 -15.98 24.14
C GLN A 367 9.22 -15.85 25.40
N ASN A 368 8.06 -16.47 25.38
CA ASN A 368 7.16 -16.55 26.53
C ASN A 368 7.70 -17.52 27.60
N PRO A 369 7.27 -17.37 28.86
CA PRO A 369 7.71 -18.24 29.96
C PRO A 369 7.41 -19.73 29.76
N ASP A 370 6.47 -20.09 28.90
CA ASP A 370 6.11 -21.47 28.57
C ASP A 370 7.17 -22.22 27.74
N GLY A 371 8.15 -21.48 27.20
CA GLY A 371 9.22 -22.01 26.35
C GLY A 371 8.77 -22.53 24.97
N LYS A 372 7.50 -22.38 24.62
CA LYS A 372 6.89 -22.90 23.38
C LYS A 372 6.38 -21.79 22.46
N THR A 373 5.94 -20.69 23.03
CA THR A 373 5.36 -19.56 22.29
C THR A 373 6.22 -18.32 22.38
N VAL A 374 5.93 -17.36 21.49
CA VAL A 374 6.56 -16.05 21.45
C VAL A 374 5.50 -14.95 21.52
N ALA A 375 5.84 -13.80 22.08
CA ALA A 375 4.99 -12.63 22.18
C ALA A 375 4.83 -11.94 20.80
N ALA A 376 4.33 -12.70 19.83
CA ALA A 376 3.95 -12.23 18.51
C ALA A 376 2.50 -11.78 18.49
N MET A 377 2.14 -10.93 17.55
CA MET A 377 0.76 -10.58 17.22
C MET A 377 0.56 -10.48 15.72
N ASP A 378 -0.58 -10.98 15.23
CA ASP A 378 -1.09 -10.69 13.91
C ASP A 378 -2.44 -10.00 14.04
N CYS A 379 -2.61 -8.83 13.42
CA CYS A 379 -3.88 -8.12 13.31
C CYS A 379 -4.63 -8.62 12.10
N LEU A 380 -5.75 -9.28 12.32
CA LEU A 380 -6.62 -9.82 11.30
C LEU A 380 -7.83 -8.90 11.09
N VAL A 381 -8.18 -8.64 9.83
CA VAL A 381 -9.36 -7.82 9.48
C VAL A 381 -10.31 -8.59 8.54
N PRO A 382 -11.63 -8.31 8.61
CA PRO A 382 -12.59 -8.91 7.67
C PRO A 382 -12.23 -8.62 6.21
N GLY A 383 -12.37 -9.59 5.33
CA GLY A 383 -12.15 -9.46 3.89
C GLY A 383 -10.75 -9.79 3.41
N ILE A 384 -9.71 -9.54 4.20
CA ILE A 384 -8.32 -9.76 3.78
C ILE A 384 -7.54 -10.74 4.68
N GLY A 385 -7.91 -10.88 5.95
CA GLY A 385 -7.13 -11.64 6.94
C GLY A 385 -6.03 -10.76 7.55
N GLU A 386 -4.82 -11.30 7.69
CA GLU A 386 -3.68 -10.57 8.26
C GLU A 386 -3.35 -9.32 7.46
N ILE A 387 -3.29 -8.17 8.16
CA ILE A 387 -2.91 -6.87 7.62
C ILE A 387 -1.67 -6.29 8.32
N ILE A 388 -1.46 -6.61 9.59
CA ILE A 388 -0.30 -6.22 10.40
C ILE A 388 0.22 -7.45 11.11
N GLY A 389 1.54 -7.64 11.09
CA GLY A 389 2.27 -8.60 11.92
C GLY A 389 3.28 -7.89 12.80
N GLY A 390 3.40 -8.27 14.07
CA GLY A 390 4.29 -7.62 15.02
C GLY A 390 4.70 -8.50 16.18
N SER A 391 5.51 -7.97 17.08
CA SER A 391 5.90 -8.66 18.31
C SER A 391 6.53 -7.73 19.34
N GLN A 392 6.51 -8.13 20.58
CA GLN A 392 7.55 -7.69 21.52
C GLN A 392 8.87 -8.36 21.11
N ARG A 393 9.98 -7.61 21.17
CA ARG A 393 11.30 -8.06 20.78
C ARG A 393 12.00 -8.72 21.98
N GLU A 394 12.86 -9.72 21.71
CA GLU A 394 13.64 -10.35 22.78
C GLU A 394 14.71 -9.38 23.29
N GLU A 395 14.60 -8.97 24.52
CA GLU A 395 15.56 -8.08 25.19
C GLU A 395 16.68 -8.84 25.93
N ASP A 396 16.49 -10.14 26.19
CA ASP A 396 17.49 -10.96 26.85
C ASP A 396 18.56 -11.44 25.86
N PHE A 397 19.82 -11.05 26.13
CA PHE A 397 20.95 -11.36 25.26
C PHE A 397 21.16 -12.88 25.08
N ASP A 398 21.13 -13.64 26.18
CA ASP A 398 21.43 -15.07 26.14
C ASP A 398 20.31 -15.88 25.44
N LYS A 399 19.06 -15.47 25.63
CA LYS A 399 17.92 -16.08 24.93
C LYS A 399 17.97 -15.79 23.43
N LEU A 400 18.23 -14.55 23.05
CA LEU A 400 18.37 -14.14 21.64
C LEU A 400 19.50 -14.91 20.97
N LEU A 401 20.68 -14.93 21.59
CA LEU A 401 21.85 -15.63 21.07
C LEU A 401 21.60 -17.16 20.94
N THR A 402 20.96 -17.75 21.96
CA THR A 402 20.59 -19.17 21.91
C THR A 402 19.66 -19.45 20.74
N ARG A 403 18.65 -18.61 20.53
CA ARG A 403 17.72 -18.76 19.41
C ARG A 403 18.39 -18.62 18.04
N MET A 404 19.30 -17.66 17.88
CA MET A 404 20.08 -17.51 16.66
C MET A 404 20.92 -18.76 16.37
N ARG A 405 21.55 -19.35 17.38
CA ARG A 405 22.33 -20.58 17.25
C ARG A 405 21.46 -21.78 16.88
N GLU A 406 20.28 -21.93 17.48
CA GLU A 406 19.30 -22.96 17.12
C GLU A 406 18.94 -22.92 15.62
N LEU A 407 18.89 -21.72 15.05
CA LEU A 407 18.57 -21.47 13.64
C LEU A 407 19.79 -21.49 12.71
N GLY A 408 21.01 -21.72 13.25
CA GLY A 408 22.24 -21.77 12.46
C GLY A 408 22.69 -20.39 11.91
N MET A 409 22.24 -19.30 12.52
CA MET A 409 22.60 -17.94 12.10
C MET A 409 24.04 -17.61 12.52
N LYS A 410 24.74 -16.86 11.68
CA LYS A 410 26.13 -16.42 11.96
C LYS A 410 26.12 -15.19 12.85
N GLU A 411 26.69 -15.29 14.04
CA GLU A 411 26.74 -14.20 15.03
C GLU A 411 27.43 -12.93 14.48
N GLU A 412 28.45 -13.11 13.62
CA GLU A 412 29.21 -12.00 13.04
C GLU A 412 28.35 -11.06 12.19
N ASP A 413 27.33 -11.58 11.52
CA ASP A 413 26.43 -10.81 10.67
C ASP A 413 25.45 -9.95 11.50
N TYR A 414 25.26 -10.28 12.78
CA TYR A 414 24.29 -9.63 13.68
C TYR A 414 24.94 -9.01 14.92
N GLY A 415 26.25 -8.78 14.91
CA GLY A 415 27.00 -8.22 16.06
C GLY A 415 26.39 -6.91 16.54
N PHE A 416 26.01 -6.01 15.62
CA PHE A 416 25.36 -4.72 15.96
C PHE A 416 24.00 -4.93 16.69
N TYR A 417 23.26 -5.94 16.31
CA TYR A 417 21.95 -6.26 16.87
C TYR A 417 22.06 -6.87 18.26
N LEU A 418 23.07 -7.73 18.47
CA LEU A 418 23.41 -8.28 19.79
C LEU A 418 23.92 -7.20 20.74
N ASP A 419 24.66 -6.19 20.25
CA ASP A 419 25.15 -5.07 21.05
C ASP A 419 24.01 -4.25 21.66
N LEU A 420 22.85 -4.14 20.99
CA LEU A 420 21.67 -3.50 21.56
C LEU A 420 21.18 -4.18 22.84
N ARG A 421 21.48 -5.46 23.04
CA ARG A 421 21.12 -6.21 24.26
C ARG A 421 22.18 -6.10 25.36
N LYS A 422 23.39 -5.66 25.02
CA LYS A 422 24.49 -5.47 26.00
C LYS A 422 24.54 -4.04 26.57
N TYR A 423 24.18 -3.05 25.76
CA TYR A 423 24.43 -1.65 26.07
C TYR A 423 23.15 -0.89 26.39
N GLY A 424 22.50 -1.25 27.50
CA GLY A 424 21.34 -0.53 28.01
C GLY A 424 20.02 -0.95 27.33
N THR A 425 19.84 -2.26 27.14
CA THR A 425 18.61 -2.80 26.58
C THR A 425 17.37 -2.44 27.39
N THR A 426 16.23 -2.36 26.71
CA THR A 426 14.92 -2.26 27.34
C THR A 426 13.92 -3.14 26.59
N ARG A 427 12.79 -3.45 27.23
CA ARG A 427 11.65 -4.02 26.50
C ARG A 427 11.26 -3.06 25.38
N HIS A 428 11.00 -3.59 24.22
CA HIS A 428 10.54 -2.83 23.07
C HIS A 428 9.70 -3.72 22.15
N ALA A 429 8.83 -3.09 21.37
CA ALA A 429 7.90 -3.79 20.51
C ALA A 429 7.69 -2.99 19.23
N GLY A 430 7.26 -3.67 18.19
CA GLY A 430 6.98 -3.06 16.90
C GLY A 430 6.25 -4.02 15.97
N PHE A 431 5.75 -3.47 14.87
CA PHE A 431 5.01 -4.24 13.89
C PHE A 431 5.32 -3.79 12.45
N GLY A 432 4.91 -4.61 11.50
CA GLY A 432 4.97 -4.29 10.07
C GLY A 432 3.57 -4.22 9.46
N LEU A 433 3.26 -3.13 8.78
CA LEU A 433 2.10 -2.99 7.90
C LEU A 433 2.58 -2.96 6.45
N GLY A 434 2.19 -3.96 5.65
CA GLY A 434 2.40 -3.93 4.20
C GLY A 434 1.52 -2.86 3.55
N PHE A 435 2.14 -1.83 2.97
CA PHE A 435 1.40 -0.68 2.44
C PHE A 435 0.45 -1.07 1.31
N GLU A 436 0.88 -1.93 0.40
CA GLU A 436 0.05 -2.41 -0.70
C GLU A 436 -1.17 -3.20 -0.20
N ARG A 437 -0.98 -4.03 0.82
CA ARG A 437 -2.08 -4.76 1.44
C ARG A 437 -3.08 -3.81 2.10
N CYS A 438 -2.58 -2.75 2.75
CA CYS A 438 -3.40 -1.67 3.28
C CYS A 438 -4.18 -0.94 2.16
N VAL A 439 -3.54 -0.58 1.05
CA VAL A 439 -4.21 0.07 -0.09
C VAL A 439 -5.26 -0.87 -0.71
N MET A 440 -4.96 -2.16 -0.88
CA MET A 440 -5.97 -3.16 -1.31
C MET A 440 -7.18 -3.16 -0.39
N TYR A 441 -6.95 -3.13 0.92
CA TYR A 441 -8.00 -3.10 1.93
C TYR A 441 -8.87 -1.84 1.84
N LEU A 442 -8.24 -0.67 1.70
CA LEU A 442 -8.90 0.63 1.60
C LEU A 442 -9.69 0.82 0.29
N THR A 443 -9.29 0.14 -0.78
CA THR A 443 -9.87 0.32 -2.12
C THR A 443 -10.79 -0.80 -2.57
N GLY A 444 -10.73 -1.96 -1.91
CA GLY A 444 -11.43 -3.18 -2.35
C GLY A 444 -10.79 -3.85 -3.57
N VAL A 445 -9.64 -3.36 -4.03
CA VAL A 445 -8.92 -3.95 -5.18
C VAL A 445 -8.31 -5.29 -4.79
N GLY A 446 -8.65 -6.34 -5.51
CA GLY A 446 -8.34 -7.73 -5.14
C GLY A 446 -6.94 -8.23 -5.53
N ASN A 447 -6.09 -7.41 -6.14
CA ASN A 447 -4.77 -7.85 -6.60
C ASN A 447 -3.71 -6.78 -6.36
N ILE A 448 -2.60 -7.17 -5.74
CA ILE A 448 -1.48 -6.29 -5.39
C ILE A 448 -0.89 -5.56 -6.62
N ARG A 449 -0.91 -6.21 -7.80
CA ARG A 449 -0.45 -5.60 -9.06
C ARG A 449 -1.22 -4.35 -9.45
N ASP A 450 -2.42 -4.18 -8.90
CA ASP A 450 -3.33 -3.10 -9.26
C ASP A 450 -3.33 -1.95 -8.26
N VAL A 451 -2.57 -2.08 -7.17
CA VAL A 451 -2.31 -1.00 -6.21
C VAL A 451 -0.87 -0.49 -6.25
N LEU A 452 -0.03 -1.11 -7.07
CA LEU A 452 1.34 -0.66 -7.38
C LEU A 452 1.34 0.11 -8.70
N PRO A 453 2.01 1.28 -8.80
CA PRO A 453 2.12 2.01 -10.07
C PRO A 453 2.75 1.16 -11.17
N PHE A 454 3.88 0.54 -10.90
CA PHE A 454 4.63 -0.35 -11.79
C PHE A 454 5.01 -1.63 -11.02
N PRO A 455 4.18 -2.67 -11.04
CA PRO A 455 4.39 -3.85 -10.20
C PRO A 455 5.63 -4.64 -10.63
N ARG A 456 6.41 -5.07 -9.63
CA ARG A 456 7.51 -6.03 -9.78
C ARG A 456 7.04 -7.37 -9.22
N THR A 457 6.90 -8.35 -10.08
CA THR A 457 6.45 -9.70 -9.72
C THR A 457 7.21 -10.73 -10.54
N VAL A 458 7.10 -11.99 -10.16
CA VAL A 458 7.72 -13.07 -10.92
C VAL A 458 7.40 -12.96 -12.43
N GLY A 459 8.44 -12.92 -13.26
CA GLY A 459 8.31 -12.79 -14.71
C GLY A 459 7.85 -11.43 -15.23
N ASN A 460 7.74 -10.40 -14.37
CA ASN A 460 7.31 -9.07 -14.79
C ASN A 460 8.15 -7.95 -14.18
N CYS A 461 8.79 -7.19 -15.06
CA CYS A 461 9.55 -5.97 -14.76
C CYS A 461 9.33 -4.92 -15.86
N MET A 462 8.07 -4.72 -16.25
CA MET A 462 7.73 -3.74 -17.29
C MET A 462 7.86 -2.31 -16.76
N LEU A 463 8.56 -1.44 -17.52
CA LEU A 463 8.86 0.00 -17.31
C LEU A 463 9.75 0.28 -16.11
#